data_e7f35bec5c520bef63b6508343d596a5
#
_entry.id   e7f35bec5c520bef63b6508343d596a5
#
_cell.length_a   1.000
_cell.length_b   1.000
_cell.length_c   1.000
_cell.angle_alpha   90.00
_cell.angle_beta   90.00
_cell.angle_gamma   90.00
#
_symmetry.space_group_name_H-M   'P 1'
#
loop_
_entity.id
_entity.type
_entity.pdbx_description
1 polymer ?
#
loop_
_entity_poly.entity_id
_entity_poly.type
_entity_poly.pdbx_seq_one_letter_code
_entity_poly.pdbx_strand_id
1 'polypeptide(L)'
;MADLEPIPYSDQQIRRILENVRTIAMVGASTNWNRPSYFVMKYLQGKGYRVIPVNPTAAGQILLGEKVYASLRDIPDEVDKVDMFRAPDEAPGVVADAIAIGAKVVWMQLGVRNDEAAKTAETAGIEVVMNRCPKIEFGRLGGELSWSGVNSGVIRNRPPTPSLPRKLKSRPVPPHNEAYGFETRAVHAGAAPDPTTGARSTPIFQTTAYVFDESILEST
;
A
#
# COMPACT_ATOMS: atom_id res chain seq x y z
N MET A 1 17.01 2.29 11.94
CA MET A 1 15.76 1.51 11.95
C MET A 1 16.19 0.08 12.22
N ALA A 2 15.79 -0.52 13.33
CA ALA A 2 16.02 -1.93 13.54
C ALA A 2 15.29 -2.69 12.44
N ASP A 3 15.99 -3.61 11.75
CA ASP A 3 15.37 -4.53 10.81
C ASP A 3 14.42 -5.45 11.59
N LEU A 4 13.16 -5.04 11.67
CA LEU A 4 12.11 -5.88 12.23
C LEU A 4 11.93 -7.07 11.29
N GLU A 5 12.24 -8.26 11.77
CA GLU A 5 11.97 -9.47 11.00
C GLU A 5 10.52 -9.50 10.50
N PRO A 6 10.29 -9.84 9.23
CA PRO A 6 8.96 -9.85 8.69
C PRO A 6 8.10 -10.92 9.38
N ILE A 7 6.97 -10.51 9.94
CA ILE A 7 5.99 -11.43 10.49
C ILE A 7 5.27 -12.12 9.31
N PRO A 8 5.30 -13.45 9.23
CA PRO A 8 4.67 -14.18 8.12
C PRO A 8 3.15 -14.24 8.34
N TYR A 9 2.39 -13.43 7.59
CA TYR A 9 0.94 -13.58 7.47
C TYR A 9 0.62 -14.28 6.15
N SER A 10 -0.29 -15.27 6.19
CA SER A 10 -0.74 -15.91 4.96
C SER A 10 -1.64 -14.98 4.15
N ASP A 11 -1.57 -15.08 2.82
CA ASP A 11 -2.45 -14.30 1.94
C ASP A 11 -3.93 -14.59 2.20
N GLN A 12 -4.25 -15.82 2.60
CA GLN A 12 -5.60 -16.24 2.95
C GLN A 12 -6.09 -15.51 4.21
N GLN A 13 -5.24 -15.37 5.24
CA GLN A 13 -5.56 -14.65 6.46
C GLN A 13 -5.84 -13.18 6.17
N ILE A 14 -4.93 -12.52 5.47
CA ILE A 14 -5.08 -11.09 5.12
C ILE A 14 -6.33 -10.87 4.27
N ARG A 15 -6.56 -11.72 3.27
CA ARG A 15 -7.75 -11.64 2.42
C ARG A 15 -9.03 -11.79 3.23
N ARG A 16 -9.11 -12.80 4.11
CA ARG A 16 -10.24 -13.03 4.99
C ARG A 16 -10.56 -11.82 5.86
N ILE A 17 -9.54 -11.19 6.46
CA ILE A 17 -9.72 -9.97 7.25
C ILE A 17 -10.31 -8.86 6.38
N LEU A 18 -9.69 -8.59 5.23
CA LEU A 18 -10.12 -7.50 4.35
C LEU A 18 -11.53 -7.72 3.78
N GLU A 19 -11.94 -8.96 3.54
CA GLU A 19 -13.28 -9.29 3.03
C GLU A 19 -14.38 -9.20 4.10
N ASN A 20 -14.06 -9.51 5.36
CA ASN A 20 -15.05 -9.57 6.45
C ASN A 20 -15.23 -8.25 7.20
N VAL A 21 -14.27 -7.34 7.12
CA VAL A 21 -14.33 -6.01 7.75
C VAL A 21 -15.21 -5.08 6.92
N ARG A 22 -16.01 -4.25 7.58
CA ARG A 22 -16.82 -3.19 6.96
C ARG A 22 -16.52 -1.83 7.55
N THR A 23 -16.47 -1.75 8.89
CA THR A 23 -16.23 -0.51 9.62
C THR A 23 -14.84 -0.54 10.23
N ILE A 24 -14.05 0.49 9.92
CA ILE A 24 -12.67 0.65 10.36
C ILE A 24 -12.57 1.91 11.21
N ALA A 25 -12.09 1.82 12.44
CA ALA A 25 -11.67 2.99 13.21
C ALA A 25 -10.19 3.26 12.99
N MET A 26 -9.84 4.42 12.46
CA MET A 26 -8.46 4.80 12.16
C MET A 26 -7.89 5.70 13.25
N VAL A 27 -7.08 5.13 14.15
CA VAL A 27 -6.43 5.85 15.25
C VAL A 27 -5.19 6.58 14.75
N GLY A 28 -5.09 7.86 15.03
CA GLY A 28 -4.03 8.72 14.51
C GLY A 28 -4.31 9.27 13.12
N ALA A 29 -5.59 9.34 12.74
CA ALA A 29 -6.02 9.95 11.51
C ALA A 29 -5.61 11.43 11.46
N SER A 30 -4.97 11.85 10.38
CA SER A 30 -4.52 13.23 10.19
C SER A 30 -5.41 13.97 9.19
N THR A 31 -5.74 15.23 9.53
CA THR A 31 -6.41 16.15 8.59
C THR A 31 -5.48 16.68 7.51
N ASN A 32 -4.18 16.52 7.67
CA ASN A 32 -3.19 16.90 6.66
C ASN A 32 -3.15 15.87 5.53
N TRP A 33 -3.53 16.31 4.32
CA TRP A 33 -3.58 15.50 3.12
C TRP A 33 -2.25 14.82 2.74
N ASN A 34 -1.11 15.35 3.22
CA ASN A 34 0.23 14.81 2.96
C ASN A 34 0.64 13.67 3.93
N ARG A 35 -0.22 13.30 4.87
CA ARG A 35 0.08 12.24 5.82
C ARG A 35 -0.40 10.86 5.34
N PRO A 36 0.35 9.79 5.66
CA PRO A 36 -0.02 8.43 5.26
C PRO A 36 -1.43 8.01 5.66
N SER A 37 -1.89 8.39 6.88
CA SER A 37 -3.24 8.07 7.34
C SER A 37 -4.33 8.67 6.45
N TYR A 38 -4.12 9.88 5.91
CA TYR A 38 -5.08 10.50 5.00
C TYR A 38 -5.22 9.70 3.69
N PHE A 39 -4.09 9.32 3.08
CA PHE A 39 -4.12 8.54 1.84
C PHE A 39 -4.73 7.16 2.02
N VAL A 40 -4.39 6.49 3.13
CA VAL A 40 -4.93 5.16 3.42
C VAL A 40 -6.42 5.25 3.69
N MET A 41 -6.88 6.25 4.46
CA MET A 41 -8.30 6.49 4.69
C MET A 41 -9.07 6.69 3.38
N LYS A 42 -8.62 7.62 2.54
CA LYS A 42 -9.25 7.90 1.23
C LYS A 42 -9.28 6.66 0.33
N TYR A 43 -8.20 5.88 0.31
CA TYR A 43 -8.12 4.66 -0.48
C TYR A 43 -9.11 3.61 0.01
N LEU A 44 -9.17 3.35 1.32
CA LEU A 44 -10.07 2.35 1.91
C LEU A 44 -11.54 2.74 1.71
N GLN A 45 -11.88 4.03 1.85
CA GLN A 45 -13.23 4.51 1.53
C GLN A 45 -13.58 4.26 0.05
N GLY A 46 -12.64 4.50 -0.86
CA GLY A 46 -12.79 4.18 -2.29
C GLY A 46 -12.97 2.69 -2.58
N LYS A 47 -12.60 1.81 -1.63
CA LYS A 47 -12.84 0.35 -1.69
C LYS A 47 -14.15 -0.08 -1.01
N GLY A 48 -14.94 0.86 -0.53
CA GLY A 48 -16.25 0.61 0.07
C GLY A 48 -16.24 0.37 1.57
N TYR A 49 -15.11 0.60 2.26
CA TYR A 49 -15.07 0.57 3.72
C TYR A 49 -15.61 1.88 4.30
N ARG A 50 -16.34 1.79 5.39
CA ARG A 50 -16.56 2.95 6.24
C ARG A 50 -15.34 3.13 7.14
N VAL A 51 -14.68 4.30 7.05
CA VAL A 51 -13.47 4.57 7.83
C VAL A 51 -13.71 5.76 8.74
N ILE A 52 -13.83 5.51 10.04
CA ILE A 52 -14.12 6.48 11.09
C ILE A 52 -12.79 6.99 11.65
N PRO A 53 -12.47 8.28 11.48
CA PRO A 53 -11.21 8.83 11.97
C PRO A 53 -11.25 9.10 13.47
N VAL A 54 -10.15 8.73 14.16
CA VAL A 54 -9.95 8.99 15.60
C VAL A 54 -8.69 9.80 15.80
N ASN A 55 -8.86 11.01 16.32
CA ASN A 55 -7.76 11.91 16.67
C ASN A 55 -8.23 12.94 17.69
N PRO A 56 -7.70 12.94 18.93
CA PRO A 56 -8.14 13.87 19.97
C PRO A 56 -7.93 15.34 19.60
N THR A 57 -6.87 15.67 18.83
CA THR A 57 -6.57 17.06 18.45
C THR A 57 -7.48 17.60 17.34
N ALA A 58 -8.18 16.74 16.61
CA ALA A 58 -9.09 17.11 15.53
C ALA A 58 -10.55 16.71 15.82
N ALA A 59 -10.84 16.33 17.05
CA ALA A 59 -12.17 15.87 17.45
C ALA A 59 -13.27 16.89 17.08
N GLY A 60 -14.38 16.38 16.56
CA GLY A 60 -15.51 17.18 16.10
C GLY A 60 -15.41 17.73 14.68
N GLN A 61 -14.22 17.69 14.05
CA GLN A 61 -14.05 18.07 12.64
C GLN A 61 -14.62 16.99 11.72
N ILE A 62 -14.79 17.34 10.44
CA ILE A 62 -15.14 16.40 9.40
C ILE A 62 -13.90 16.11 8.55
N LEU A 63 -13.54 14.84 8.42
CA LEU A 63 -12.44 14.38 7.60
C LEU A 63 -12.95 13.37 6.55
N LEU A 64 -12.78 13.70 5.28
CA LEU A 64 -13.24 12.86 4.15
C LEU A 64 -14.71 12.37 4.30
N GLY A 65 -15.58 13.26 4.81
CA GLY A 65 -17.00 12.99 5.00
C GLY A 65 -17.39 12.33 6.32
N GLU A 66 -16.42 11.90 7.15
CA GLU A 66 -16.67 11.29 8.44
C GLU A 66 -16.30 12.23 9.60
N LYS A 67 -17.07 12.16 10.70
CA LYS A 67 -16.77 12.90 11.92
C LYS A 67 -15.54 12.31 12.61
N VAL A 68 -14.63 13.19 13.04
CA VAL A 68 -13.46 12.79 13.83
C VAL A 68 -13.86 12.64 15.30
N TYR A 69 -13.57 11.50 15.90
CA TYR A 69 -13.79 11.24 17.32
C TYR A 69 -12.52 11.43 18.13
N ALA A 70 -12.64 11.76 19.41
CA ALA A 70 -11.49 11.95 20.29
C ALA A 70 -10.84 10.61 20.67
N SER A 71 -11.64 9.59 20.92
CA SER A 71 -11.19 8.25 21.28
C SER A 71 -12.01 7.17 20.57
N LEU A 72 -11.53 5.92 20.62
CA LEU A 72 -12.26 4.76 20.11
C LEU A 72 -13.59 4.58 20.84
N ARG A 73 -13.62 4.87 22.15
CA ARG A 73 -14.81 4.69 23.00
C ARG A 73 -15.93 5.69 22.74
N ASP A 74 -15.62 6.80 22.05
CA ASP A 74 -16.61 7.82 21.68
C ASP A 74 -17.39 7.46 20.40
N ILE A 75 -16.97 6.42 19.69
CA ILE A 75 -17.62 5.96 18.45
C ILE A 75 -18.92 5.24 18.83
N PRO A 76 -20.09 5.71 18.34
CA PRO A 76 -21.38 5.09 18.68
C PRO A 76 -21.65 3.82 17.86
N ASP A 77 -20.91 3.60 16.79
CA ASP A 77 -21.11 2.50 15.84
C ASP A 77 -20.23 1.30 16.18
N GLU A 78 -20.64 0.11 15.77
CA GLU A 78 -19.79 -1.08 15.85
C GLU A 78 -18.57 -0.94 14.94
N VAL A 79 -17.39 -1.27 15.46
CA VAL A 79 -16.12 -1.23 14.77
C VAL A 79 -15.58 -2.64 14.59
N ASP A 80 -15.40 -3.06 13.33
CA ASP A 80 -14.82 -4.38 13.05
C ASP A 80 -13.29 -4.38 13.21
N LYS A 81 -12.63 -3.31 12.74
CA LYS A 81 -11.17 -3.21 12.73
C LYS A 81 -10.68 -1.87 13.27
N VAL A 82 -9.69 -1.91 14.13
CA VAL A 82 -8.89 -0.74 14.54
C VAL A 82 -7.60 -0.68 13.74
N ASP A 83 -7.41 0.40 12.98
CA ASP A 83 -6.23 0.65 12.15
C ASP A 83 -5.34 1.70 12.81
N MET A 84 -4.14 1.32 13.25
CA MET A 84 -3.31 2.13 14.13
C MET A 84 -2.20 2.86 13.37
N PHE A 85 -2.29 4.20 13.33
CA PHE A 85 -1.28 5.14 12.82
C PHE A 85 -0.58 5.90 13.95
N ARG A 86 -0.24 5.20 15.03
CA ARG A 86 0.45 5.78 16.19
C ARG A 86 1.76 5.05 16.43
N ALA A 87 2.60 5.63 17.29
CA ALA A 87 3.88 5.03 17.65
C ALA A 87 3.69 3.66 18.37
N PRO A 88 4.66 2.74 18.27
CA PRO A 88 4.54 1.41 18.86
C PRO A 88 4.31 1.39 20.38
N ASP A 89 4.80 2.37 21.10
CA ASP A 89 4.61 2.55 22.54
C ASP A 89 3.18 2.92 22.93
N GLU A 90 2.39 3.45 22.02
CA GLU A 90 0.97 3.74 22.23
C GLU A 90 0.07 2.50 22.00
N ALA A 91 0.61 1.41 21.45
CA ALA A 91 -0.16 0.21 21.12
C ALA A 91 -0.89 -0.42 22.31
N PRO A 92 -0.34 -0.50 23.54
CA PRO A 92 -1.07 -1.05 24.67
C PRO A 92 -2.38 -0.30 24.96
N GLY A 93 -2.35 1.04 24.89
CA GLY A 93 -3.54 1.86 25.11
C GLY A 93 -4.59 1.66 24.01
N VAL A 94 -4.16 1.63 22.74
CA VAL A 94 -5.06 1.39 21.60
C VAL A 94 -5.67 0.00 21.65
N VAL A 95 -4.90 -1.01 22.03
CA VAL A 95 -5.40 -2.39 22.21
C VAL A 95 -6.43 -2.47 23.33
N ALA A 96 -6.17 -1.82 24.47
CA ALA A 96 -7.12 -1.79 25.58
C ALA A 96 -8.46 -1.16 25.17
N ASP A 97 -8.42 -0.09 24.38
CA ASP A 97 -9.62 0.54 23.84
C ASP A 97 -10.31 -0.34 22.79
N ALA A 98 -9.54 -1.01 21.91
CA ALA A 98 -10.08 -1.94 20.92
C ALA A 98 -10.83 -3.11 21.56
N ILE A 99 -10.28 -3.65 22.68
CA ILE A 99 -10.95 -4.69 23.49
C ILE A 99 -12.25 -4.13 24.08
N ALA A 100 -12.20 -2.94 24.64
CA ALA A 100 -13.37 -2.32 25.30
C ALA A 100 -14.55 -2.06 24.35
N ILE A 101 -14.28 -1.77 23.06
CA ILE A 101 -15.32 -1.54 22.05
C ILE A 101 -15.71 -2.83 21.30
N GLY A 102 -15.09 -3.97 21.62
CA GLY A 102 -15.39 -5.26 20.98
C GLY A 102 -14.91 -5.37 19.53
N ALA A 103 -13.83 -4.68 19.16
CA ALA A 103 -13.25 -4.80 17.83
C ALA A 103 -12.76 -6.23 17.58
N LYS A 104 -12.86 -6.70 16.34
CA LYS A 104 -12.47 -8.05 15.93
C LYS A 104 -11.00 -8.13 15.50
N VAL A 105 -10.46 -7.02 14.99
CA VAL A 105 -9.12 -6.95 14.42
C VAL A 105 -8.42 -5.67 14.89
N VAL A 106 -7.16 -5.79 15.29
CA VAL A 106 -6.22 -4.67 15.44
C VAL A 106 -5.15 -4.76 14.36
N TRP A 107 -5.01 -3.68 13.61
CA TRP A 107 -4.06 -3.60 12.51
C TRP A 107 -3.05 -2.48 12.75
N MET A 108 -1.81 -2.85 13.01
CA MET A 108 -0.70 -1.92 13.21
C MET A 108 0.03 -1.67 11.88
N GLN A 109 0.17 -0.41 11.52
CA GLN A 109 0.74 0.03 10.25
C GLN A 109 2.22 -0.33 10.08
N LEU A 110 2.75 -0.06 8.87
CA LEU A 110 4.18 -0.24 8.60
C LEU A 110 5.03 0.48 9.63
N GLY A 111 6.03 -0.21 10.15
CA GLY A 111 6.91 0.29 11.21
C GLY A 111 6.31 0.24 12.62
N VAL A 112 5.04 -0.17 12.76
CA VAL A 112 4.39 -0.33 14.07
C VAL A 112 4.36 -1.81 14.43
N ARG A 113 5.09 -2.18 15.48
CA ARG A 113 5.12 -3.52 16.05
C ARG A 113 5.22 -3.41 17.57
N ASN A 114 4.35 -4.13 18.26
CA ASN A 114 4.39 -4.28 19.71
C ASN A 114 3.86 -5.67 20.06
N ASP A 115 4.79 -6.61 20.29
CA ASP A 115 4.46 -8.02 20.51
C ASP A 115 3.69 -8.25 21.82
N GLU A 116 3.92 -7.43 22.85
CA GLU A 116 3.21 -7.51 24.14
C GLU A 116 1.75 -7.07 23.99
N ALA A 117 1.52 -5.94 23.30
CA ALA A 117 0.18 -5.48 23.01
C ALA A 117 -0.56 -6.47 22.08
N ALA A 118 0.13 -7.07 21.12
CA ALA A 118 -0.44 -8.08 20.24
C ALA A 118 -0.89 -9.30 21.04
N LYS A 119 -0.06 -9.83 21.94
CA LYS A 119 -0.41 -10.95 22.82
C LYS A 119 -1.62 -10.65 23.70
N THR A 120 -1.71 -9.42 24.20
CA THR A 120 -2.86 -8.97 25.00
C THR A 120 -4.15 -8.99 24.18
N ALA A 121 -4.11 -8.47 22.96
CA ALA A 121 -5.25 -8.48 22.04
C ALA A 121 -5.68 -9.91 21.67
N GLU A 122 -4.72 -10.78 21.30
CA GLU A 122 -4.96 -12.18 20.95
C GLU A 122 -5.56 -12.97 22.13
N THR A 123 -5.10 -12.72 23.35
CA THR A 123 -5.66 -13.34 24.56
C THR A 123 -7.12 -12.93 24.77
N ALA A 124 -7.50 -11.73 24.35
CA ALA A 124 -8.89 -11.24 24.35
C ALA A 124 -9.71 -11.71 23.15
N GLY A 125 -9.14 -12.52 22.24
CA GLY A 125 -9.82 -13.04 21.06
C GLY A 125 -9.81 -12.10 19.85
N ILE A 126 -9.00 -11.05 19.87
CA ILE A 126 -8.84 -10.10 18.76
C ILE A 126 -7.71 -10.59 17.85
N GLU A 127 -7.97 -10.61 16.55
CA GLU A 127 -6.94 -10.94 15.56
C GLU A 127 -6.01 -9.75 15.34
N VAL A 128 -4.68 -10.00 15.31
CA VAL A 128 -3.69 -8.92 15.20
C VAL A 128 -2.87 -9.05 13.92
N VAL A 129 -2.70 -7.91 13.24
CA VAL A 129 -1.76 -7.77 12.12
C VAL A 129 -0.82 -6.61 12.44
N MET A 130 0.49 -6.85 12.39
CA MET A 130 1.51 -5.85 12.68
C MET A 130 2.41 -5.60 11.48
N ASN A 131 2.99 -4.40 11.41
CA ASN A 131 3.95 -4.00 10.39
C ASN A 131 3.44 -4.25 8.96
N ARG A 132 2.17 -3.94 8.71
CA ARG A 132 1.53 -4.05 7.39
C ARG A 132 0.68 -2.81 7.09
N CYS A 133 0.60 -2.44 5.81
CA CYS A 133 -0.31 -1.39 5.36
C CYS A 133 -1.51 -2.02 4.64
N PRO A 134 -2.75 -1.81 5.10
CA PRO A 134 -3.93 -2.42 4.49
C PRO A 134 -4.14 -1.97 3.04
N LYS A 135 -3.73 -0.75 2.69
CA LYS A 135 -3.74 -0.29 1.29
C LYS A 135 -2.81 -1.13 0.41
N ILE A 136 -1.59 -1.41 0.90
CA ILE A 136 -0.61 -2.22 0.16
C ILE A 136 -1.10 -3.66 0.04
N GLU A 137 -1.58 -4.24 1.13
CA GLU A 137 -2.09 -5.62 1.14
C GLU A 137 -3.32 -5.77 0.22
N PHE A 138 -4.24 -4.81 0.26
CA PHE A 138 -5.41 -4.82 -0.62
C PHE A 138 -4.98 -4.74 -2.09
N GLY A 139 -4.12 -3.80 -2.45
CA GLY A 139 -3.60 -3.65 -3.80
C GLY A 139 -2.81 -4.87 -4.26
N ARG A 140 -2.01 -5.48 -3.38
CA ARG A 140 -1.27 -6.71 -3.66
C ARG A 140 -2.20 -7.90 -3.95
N LEU A 141 -3.20 -8.11 -3.10
CA LEU A 141 -4.15 -9.21 -3.21
C LEU A 141 -5.19 -8.99 -4.31
N GLY A 142 -5.55 -7.74 -4.56
CA GLY A 142 -6.47 -7.34 -5.64
C GLY A 142 -5.83 -7.23 -7.03
N GLY A 143 -4.52 -7.46 -7.15
CA GLY A 143 -3.80 -7.36 -8.42
C GLY A 143 -3.50 -5.92 -8.90
N GLU A 144 -3.86 -4.90 -8.14
CA GLU A 144 -3.70 -3.49 -8.53
C GLU A 144 -2.23 -3.06 -8.61
N LEU A 145 -1.36 -3.63 -7.76
CA LEU A 145 0.06 -3.27 -7.74
C LEU A 145 0.82 -3.82 -8.95
N SER A 146 0.43 -4.99 -9.46
CA SER A 146 1.04 -5.57 -10.66
C SER A 146 0.74 -4.74 -11.91
N TRP A 147 -0.41 -4.06 -11.94
CA TRP A 147 -0.82 -3.20 -13.04
C TRP A 147 -0.09 -1.84 -13.04
N SER A 148 0.25 -1.33 -11.85
CA SER A 148 0.96 -0.06 -11.68
C SER A 148 2.49 -0.20 -11.66
N GLY A 149 3.04 -1.39 -11.88
CA GLY A 149 4.49 -1.64 -11.92
C GLY A 149 5.19 -1.49 -10.56
N VAL A 150 4.45 -1.32 -9.48
CA VAL A 150 5.03 -1.16 -8.13
C VAL A 150 5.46 -2.52 -7.59
N ASN A 151 6.75 -2.77 -7.58
CA ASN A 151 7.33 -3.91 -6.87
C ASN A 151 7.65 -3.52 -5.43
N SER A 152 6.75 -3.85 -4.50
CA SER A 152 6.94 -3.54 -3.08
C SER A 152 8.01 -4.38 -2.37
N GLY A 153 8.67 -5.32 -3.08
CA GLY A 153 9.65 -6.23 -2.50
C GLY A 153 9.07 -7.25 -1.49
N VAL A 154 7.83 -7.07 -1.07
CA VAL A 154 7.11 -7.96 -0.13
C VAL A 154 6.56 -9.20 -0.84
N ILE A 155 6.48 -9.17 -2.16
CA ILE A 155 5.99 -10.29 -2.99
C ILE A 155 7.14 -11.30 -3.23
N ARG A 156 7.69 -11.88 -2.18
CA ARG A 156 8.67 -12.98 -2.33
C ARG A 156 8.07 -14.38 -2.27
N ASN A 157 6.78 -14.53 -2.13
CA ASN A 157 6.13 -15.86 -2.05
C ASN A 157 5.38 -16.26 -3.32
N ARG A 158 5.76 -15.73 -4.48
CA ARG A 158 5.48 -16.46 -5.72
C ARG A 158 6.50 -17.58 -5.80
N PRO A 159 6.10 -18.87 -5.85
CA PRO A 159 7.06 -19.91 -6.16
C PRO A 159 7.78 -19.51 -7.45
N PRO A 160 9.10 -19.71 -7.56
CA PRO A 160 9.82 -19.34 -8.76
C PRO A 160 9.03 -19.92 -9.93
N THR A 161 8.53 -19.04 -10.78
CA THR A 161 7.89 -19.47 -12.04
C THR A 161 8.94 -20.37 -12.68
N PRO A 162 8.61 -21.64 -13.02
CA PRO A 162 9.56 -22.49 -13.70
C PRO A 162 10.13 -21.64 -14.82
N SER A 163 11.43 -21.42 -14.80
CA SER A 163 12.10 -20.65 -15.84
C SER A 163 11.72 -21.33 -17.14
N LEU A 164 10.77 -20.75 -17.87
CA LEU A 164 10.55 -21.16 -19.26
C LEU A 164 11.94 -21.17 -19.88
N PRO A 165 12.36 -22.26 -20.53
CA PRO A 165 13.67 -22.33 -21.12
C PRO A 165 13.80 -21.13 -22.03
N ARG A 166 14.70 -20.22 -21.67
CA ARG A 166 14.98 -18.96 -22.39
C ARG A 166 15.73 -19.32 -23.68
N LYS A 167 15.04 -20.00 -24.56
CA LYS A 167 15.36 -20.13 -25.97
C LYS A 167 14.25 -19.50 -26.79
N LEU A 168 13.90 -18.25 -26.50
CA LEU A 168 13.52 -17.38 -27.60
C LEU A 168 14.80 -17.22 -28.41
N LYS A 169 14.98 -18.05 -29.43
CA LYS A 169 15.82 -17.70 -30.56
C LYS A 169 15.38 -16.30 -30.94
N SER A 170 16.26 -15.33 -30.78
CA SER A 170 16.06 -13.99 -31.31
C SER A 170 15.62 -14.19 -32.75
N ARG A 171 14.33 -13.98 -33.03
CA ARG A 171 13.92 -13.80 -34.44
C ARG A 171 14.74 -12.63 -34.93
N PRO A 172 15.47 -12.76 -36.05
CA PRO A 172 16.12 -11.61 -36.64
C PRO A 172 15.08 -10.51 -36.71
N VAL A 173 15.34 -9.39 -36.08
CA VAL A 173 14.50 -8.20 -36.21
C VAL A 173 14.68 -7.78 -37.69
N PRO A 174 13.66 -7.84 -38.53
CA PRO A 174 13.80 -7.42 -39.90
C PRO A 174 14.24 -5.97 -39.93
N PRO A 175 15.09 -5.57 -40.88
CA PRO A 175 15.55 -4.20 -40.99
C PRO A 175 14.31 -3.28 -41.07
N HIS A 176 14.36 -2.22 -40.30
CA HIS A 176 13.27 -1.41 -39.78
C HIS A 176 12.27 -0.78 -40.72
N ASN A 177 12.29 -1.02 -42.03
CA ASN A 177 11.52 -0.14 -42.93
C ASN A 177 10.51 -0.75 -43.93
N GLU A 178 10.57 -2.03 -44.25
CA GLU A 178 9.77 -2.48 -45.38
C GLU A 178 8.62 -3.47 -45.07
N ALA A 179 8.62 -4.06 -43.87
CA ALA A 179 7.68 -5.15 -43.54
C ALA A 179 6.42 -4.70 -42.75
N TYR A 180 6.31 -3.44 -42.36
CA TYR A 180 5.17 -2.95 -41.58
C TYR A 180 4.27 -2.01 -42.36
N GLY A 181 2.96 -2.15 -42.21
CA GLY A 181 1.97 -1.22 -42.73
C GLY A 181 2.17 0.21 -42.19
N PHE A 182 1.60 1.19 -42.92
CA PHE A 182 1.74 2.62 -42.60
C PHE A 182 1.43 2.94 -41.13
N GLU A 183 0.37 2.37 -40.55
CA GLU A 183 -0.05 2.63 -39.18
C GLU A 183 1.00 2.16 -38.14
N THR A 184 1.60 0.96 -38.34
CA THR A 184 2.65 0.44 -37.48
C THR A 184 3.91 1.29 -37.59
N ARG A 185 4.22 1.77 -38.81
CA ARG A 185 5.38 2.65 -39.02
C ARG A 185 5.19 4.02 -38.41
N ALA A 186 3.98 4.56 -38.40
CA ALA A 186 3.68 5.86 -37.78
C ALA A 186 3.91 5.86 -36.28
N VAL A 187 3.73 4.71 -35.62
CA VAL A 187 3.89 4.58 -34.14
C VAL A 187 5.29 4.15 -33.77
N HIS A 188 5.99 3.36 -34.59
CA HIS A 188 7.22 2.68 -34.21
C HIS A 188 8.45 3.00 -35.10
N ALA A 189 8.27 3.76 -36.19
CA ALA A 189 9.37 4.09 -37.07
C ALA A 189 10.40 4.99 -36.39
N GLY A 190 11.64 4.52 -36.30
CA GLY A 190 12.74 5.26 -35.69
C GLY A 190 12.99 4.99 -34.21
N ALA A 191 12.15 4.24 -33.53
CA ALA A 191 12.38 3.85 -32.14
C ALA A 191 13.30 2.61 -32.07
N ALA A 192 14.58 2.83 -31.75
CA ALA A 192 15.44 1.74 -31.33
C ALA A 192 15.08 1.30 -29.92
N PRO A 193 15.15 -0.02 -29.59
CA PRO A 193 14.98 -0.46 -28.23
C PRO A 193 16.00 0.19 -27.31
N ASP A 194 15.57 0.61 -26.12
CA ASP A 194 16.45 1.12 -25.09
C ASP A 194 17.53 0.07 -24.75
N PRO A 195 18.83 0.42 -24.83
CA PRO A 195 19.91 -0.57 -24.66
C PRO A 195 19.98 -1.16 -23.26
N THR A 196 19.41 -0.47 -22.25
CA THR A 196 19.45 -0.88 -20.84
C THR A 196 18.25 -1.76 -20.49
N THR A 197 17.06 -1.42 -20.97
CA THR A 197 15.81 -2.08 -20.58
C THR A 197 15.22 -2.96 -21.67
N GLY A 198 15.65 -2.80 -22.95
CA GLY A 198 15.05 -3.46 -24.11
C GLY A 198 13.65 -2.94 -24.46
N ALA A 199 13.20 -1.87 -23.84
CA ALA A 199 11.91 -1.28 -24.09
C ALA A 199 11.86 -0.63 -25.48
N ARG A 200 10.77 -0.83 -26.21
CA ARG A 200 10.55 -0.20 -27.54
C ARG A 200 9.88 1.17 -27.47
N SER A 201 9.36 1.54 -26.32
CA SER A 201 8.86 2.89 -26.03
C SER A 201 9.80 3.57 -25.06
N THR A 202 9.92 4.90 -25.19
CA THR A 202 10.71 5.69 -24.23
C THR A 202 10.24 5.41 -22.83
N PRO A 203 11.12 4.95 -21.90
CA PRO A 203 10.76 4.72 -20.52
C PRO A 203 10.25 6.04 -19.92
N ILE A 204 9.11 6.01 -19.26
CA ILE A 204 8.63 7.13 -18.46
C ILE A 204 9.27 6.98 -17.09
N PHE A 205 10.30 7.76 -16.80
CA PHE A 205 10.92 7.80 -15.50
C PHE A 205 10.04 8.61 -14.55
N GLN A 206 9.30 7.93 -13.68
CA GLN A 206 8.60 8.58 -12.57
C GLN A 206 9.60 8.84 -11.43
N THR A 207 10.49 9.80 -11.62
CA THR A 207 11.39 10.27 -10.59
C THR A 207 10.99 11.68 -10.17
N THR A 208 11.05 11.94 -8.86
CA THR A 208 10.85 13.29 -8.30
C THR A 208 12.16 14.05 -8.14
N ALA A 209 13.29 13.42 -8.47
CA ALA A 209 14.62 14.02 -8.38
C ALA A 209 15.30 13.99 -9.74
N TYR A 210 15.52 15.18 -10.32
CA TYR A 210 16.40 15.38 -11.46
C TYR A 210 17.72 15.95 -10.99
N VAL A 211 18.83 15.36 -11.41
CA VAL A 211 20.14 15.98 -11.27
C VAL A 211 20.29 16.91 -12.47
N PHE A 212 20.30 18.22 -12.22
CA PHE A 212 20.64 19.20 -13.25
C PHE A 212 22.16 19.23 -13.38
N ASP A 213 22.65 18.93 -14.56
CA ASP A 213 24.05 19.12 -14.90
C ASP A 213 24.27 20.63 -15.12
N GLU A 214 25.26 21.21 -14.42
CA GLU A 214 25.57 22.65 -14.50
C GLU A 214 25.94 23.10 -15.94
N SER A 215 26.30 22.17 -16.83
CA SER A 215 26.59 22.45 -18.23
C SER A 215 25.41 22.98 -19.04
N ILE A 216 24.18 22.90 -18.54
CA ILE A 216 22.99 23.40 -19.25
C ILE A 216 22.72 24.89 -18.96
N LEU A 217 23.36 25.47 -17.94
CA LEU A 217 23.14 26.86 -17.52
C LEU A 217 24.03 27.89 -18.24
N GLU A 218 25.02 27.44 -19.03
CA GLU A 218 25.96 28.35 -19.73
C GLU A 218 25.57 28.66 -21.19
N SER A 219 24.43 28.22 -21.68
CA SER A 219 24.01 28.40 -23.07
C SER A 219 22.75 29.26 -23.24
N THR A 220 22.67 30.38 -22.45
CA THR A 220 21.68 31.47 -22.70
C THR A 220 22.35 32.82 -22.69
#